data_7b004a1746a32e0531fe4501992da761
#
_entry.id   7b004a1746a32e0531fe4501992da761
#
_cell.length_a   1.000
_cell.length_b   1.000
_cell.length_c   1.000
_cell.angle_alpha   90.00
_cell.angle_beta   90.00
_cell.angle_gamma   90.00
#
_symmetry.space_group_name_H-M   'P 1'
#
loop_
_entity.id
_entity.type
_entity.pdbx_description
1 polymer ?
#
loop_
_entity_poly.entity_id
_entity_poly.type
_entity_poly.pdbx_seq_one_letter_code
_entity_poly.pdbx_strand_id
1 'polypeptide(L)'
;VDPMSAKYPSLSPYVYCANNSIKLVDPNGEDVVILNAPQGAGGYGHMAAIIQDKQGNWYYMTMGADENGNGNLSQVLSSGVRGGMTLESCGTKDMKEAIEFAKKDVNNSEYTQELVLRTSSKMDDKIYQSALDKQNNVNSEKEEYKALTNSCADAVKDVLEKGLEIELPSKIDPRPNSYFNKLLKKKNEIQSNINVLIDGEKSGTKSKYP
;
A
#
# COMPACT_ATOMS: atom_id res chain seq x y z
N VAL A 1 -10.45 -18.41 -12.22
CA VAL A 1 -11.65 -19.19 -11.81
C VAL A 1 -11.66 -19.19 -10.29
N ASP A 2 -12.76 -18.72 -9.70
CA ASP A 2 -12.94 -18.70 -8.24
C ASP A 2 -12.83 -20.13 -7.67
N PRO A 3 -11.89 -20.42 -6.74
CA PRO A 3 -11.77 -21.75 -6.12
C PRO A 3 -13.02 -22.19 -5.36
N MET A 4 -13.88 -21.23 -4.99
CA MET A 4 -15.13 -21.48 -4.26
C MET A 4 -16.35 -21.57 -5.18
N SER A 5 -16.18 -21.49 -6.51
CA SER A 5 -17.27 -21.51 -7.48
C SER A 5 -18.21 -22.71 -7.34
N ALA A 6 -17.70 -23.86 -6.88
CA ALA A 6 -18.53 -25.04 -6.63
C ALA A 6 -19.56 -24.87 -5.50
N LYS A 7 -19.38 -23.91 -4.60
CA LYS A 7 -20.33 -23.57 -3.52
C LYS A 7 -21.46 -22.67 -3.98
N TYR A 8 -21.31 -22.03 -5.14
CA TYR A 8 -22.27 -21.07 -5.67
C TYR A 8 -22.62 -21.37 -7.14
N PRO A 9 -23.30 -22.51 -7.41
CA PRO A 9 -23.53 -22.99 -8.78
C PRO A 9 -24.41 -22.07 -9.64
N SER A 10 -25.08 -21.10 -9.02
CA SER A 10 -25.87 -20.07 -9.72
C SER A 10 -25.04 -18.87 -10.20
N LEU A 11 -23.77 -18.80 -9.85
CA LEU A 11 -22.89 -17.71 -10.24
C LEU A 11 -21.85 -18.23 -11.24
N SER A 12 -21.49 -17.36 -12.21
CA SER A 12 -20.39 -17.68 -13.13
C SER A 12 -19.08 -17.85 -12.33
N PRO A 13 -18.23 -18.86 -12.65
CA PRO A 13 -16.92 -19.04 -12.01
C PRO A 13 -15.96 -17.86 -12.24
N TYR A 14 -16.34 -16.89 -13.07
CA TYR A 14 -15.58 -15.67 -13.35
C TYR A 14 -16.18 -14.41 -12.69
N VAL A 15 -17.27 -14.57 -11.92
CA VAL A 15 -17.88 -13.45 -11.21
C VAL A 15 -17.12 -13.16 -9.94
N TYR A 16 -16.54 -11.97 -9.87
CA TYR A 16 -15.90 -11.46 -8.67
C TYR A 16 -16.94 -10.82 -7.74
N CYS A 17 -16.95 -11.26 -6.48
CA CYS A 17 -17.87 -10.74 -5.46
C CYS A 17 -19.34 -10.64 -5.92
N ALA A 18 -19.81 -11.63 -6.70
CA ALA A 18 -21.17 -11.63 -7.29
C ALA A 18 -21.52 -10.32 -8.02
N ASN A 19 -20.55 -9.66 -8.68
CA ASN A 19 -20.66 -8.32 -9.28
C ASN A 19 -20.94 -7.19 -8.27
N ASN A 20 -20.69 -7.41 -6.98
CA ASN A 20 -20.93 -6.43 -5.93
C ASN A 20 -19.69 -6.24 -5.04
N SER A 21 -18.60 -5.80 -5.66
CA SER A 21 -17.31 -5.54 -5.02
C SER A 21 -17.35 -4.46 -3.92
N ILE A 22 -18.45 -3.71 -3.83
CA ILE A 22 -18.68 -2.71 -2.78
C ILE A 22 -19.22 -3.34 -1.50
N LYS A 23 -19.93 -4.49 -1.60
CA LYS A 23 -20.62 -5.15 -0.48
C LYS A 23 -20.03 -6.51 -0.10
N LEU A 24 -19.31 -7.17 -1.01
CA LEU A 24 -18.77 -8.50 -0.78
C LEU A 24 -17.25 -8.38 -0.76
N VAL A 25 -16.69 -8.57 0.41
CA VAL A 25 -15.23 -8.64 0.64
C VAL A 25 -14.76 -10.03 0.22
N ASP A 26 -13.61 -10.11 -0.45
CA ASP A 26 -12.94 -11.38 -0.71
C ASP A 26 -12.52 -12.00 0.64
N PRO A 27 -13.06 -13.17 1.02
CA PRO A 27 -12.76 -13.78 2.33
C PRO A 27 -11.30 -14.22 2.47
N ASN A 28 -10.56 -14.33 1.38
CA ASN A 28 -9.15 -14.76 1.38
C ASN A 28 -8.18 -13.59 1.49
N GLY A 29 -8.67 -12.33 1.40
CA GLY A 29 -7.94 -11.12 1.78
C GLY A 29 -6.61 -10.90 1.05
N GLU A 30 -6.50 -11.31 -0.20
CA GLU A 30 -5.29 -11.08 -1.01
C GLU A 30 -5.33 -9.68 -1.63
N ASP A 31 -5.09 -8.66 -0.82
CA ASP A 31 -5.22 -7.25 -1.23
C ASP A 31 -4.18 -6.35 -0.54
N VAL A 32 -3.90 -5.22 -1.14
CA VAL A 32 -3.22 -4.09 -0.51
C VAL A 32 -4.10 -2.84 -0.64
N VAL A 33 -4.18 -2.05 0.43
CA VAL A 33 -4.95 -0.81 0.44
C VAL A 33 -4.01 0.36 0.57
N ILE A 34 -4.01 1.26 -0.42
CA ILE A 34 -3.29 2.53 -0.37
C ILE A 34 -4.26 3.59 0.11
N LEU A 35 -3.89 4.28 1.17
CA LEU A 35 -4.69 5.34 1.79
C LEU A 35 -4.12 6.71 1.46
N ASN A 36 -5.00 7.69 1.32
CA ASN A 36 -4.61 9.10 1.20
C ASN A 36 -5.49 9.98 2.09
N ALA A 37 -4.83 10.85 2.84
CA ALA A 37 -5.44 11.93 3.62
C ALA A 37 -5.21 13.26 2.89
N PRO A 38 -6.17 13.76 2.10
CA PRO A 38 -5.95 14.93 1.25
C PRO A 38 -5.60 16.20 2.00
N GLN A 39 -6.07 16.35 3.24
CA GLN A 39 -5.78 17.50 4.10
C GLN A 39 -4.50 17.34 4.91
N GLY A 40 -3.87 16.17 4.87
CA GLY A 40 -2.61 15.91 5.54
C GLY A 40 -1.49 16.83 5.07
N ALA A 41 -0.49 17.05 5.94
CA ALA A 41 0.67 17.90 5.65
C ALA A 41 0.28 19.29 5.10
N GLY A 42 -0.73 19.94 5.69
CA GLY A 42 -1.18 21.27 5.27
C GLY A 42 -1.82 21.31 3.88
N GLY A 43 -2.47 20.24 3.45
CA GLY A 43 -3.15 20.13 2.15
C GLY A 43 -2.30 19.56 1.02
N TYR A 44 -1.02 19.24 1.28
CA TYR A 44 -0.17 18.52 0.31
C TYR A 44 -0.54 17.04 0.20
N GLY A 45 -1.20 16.50 1.23
CA GLY A 45 -1.61 15.12 1.37
C GLY A 45 -0.67 14.30 2.25
N HIS A 46 -1.19 13.18 2.75
CA HIS A 46 -0.39 12.16 3.42
C HIS A 46 -0.84 10.78 2.96
N MET A 47 0.12 9.92 2.62
CA MET A 47 -0.15 8.57 2.15
C MET A 47 0.31 7.54 3.18
N ALA A 48 -0.48 6.46 3.25
CA ALA A 48 -0.18 5.27 4.01
C ALA A 48 -0.57 4.02 3.21
N ALA A 49 -0.26 2.86 3.72
CA ALA A 49 -0.78 1.62 3.19
C ALA A 49 -1.24 0.68 4.31
N ILE A 50 -2.20 -0.18 3.99
CA ILE A 50 -2.56 -1.34 4.78
C ILE A 50 -2.16 -2.55 3.96
N ILE A 51 -1.31 -3.37 4.51
CA ILE A 51 -0.67 -4.51 3.86
C ILE A 51 -0.89 -5.78 4.68
N GLN A 52 -0.77 -6.93 4.05
CA GLN A 52 -0.93 -8.20 4.73
C GLN A 52 0.39 -8.97 4.83
N ASP A 53 0.49 -9.81 5.88
CA ASP A 53 1.47 -10.90 5.89
C ASP A 53 0.88 -12.15 5.20
N LYS A 54 1.69 -13.18 5.01
CA LYS A 54 1.28 -14.46 4.42
C LYS A 54 0.22 -15.22 5.23
N GLN A 55 -0.06 -14.82 6.47
CA GLN A 55 -1.10 -15.38 7.30
C GLN A 55 -2.42 -14.62 7.20
N GLY A 56 -2.46 -13.53 6.42
CA GLY A 56 -3.61 -12.66 6.24
C GLY A 56 -3.85 -11.69 7.41
N ASN A 57 -2.84 -11.45 8.25
CA ASN A 57 -2.93 -10.41 9.26
C ASN A 57 -2.63 -9.05 8.63
N TRP A 58 -3.43 -8.04 8.94
CA TRP A 58 -3.27 -6.69 8.42
C TRP A 58 -2.33 -5.85 9.28
N TYR A 59 -1.53 -5.05 8.59
CA TYR A 59 -0.59 -4.10 9.18
C TYR A 59 -0.79 -2.72 8.57
N TYR A 60 -0.82 -1.71 9.43
CA TYR A 60 -0.81 -0.31 9.02
C TYR A 60 0.64 0.17 8.86
N MET A 61 0.93 0.78 7.72
CA MET A 61 2.24 1.29 7.35
C MET A 61 2.15 2.78 7.00
N THR A 62 2.94 3.60 7.68
CA THR A 62 3.09 5.02 7.36
C THR A 62 4.51 5.51 7.65
N MET A 63 4.94 6.58 6.98
CA MET A 63 6.23 7.21 7.19
C MET A 63 6.07 8.73 7.30
N GLY A 64 6.76 9.34 8.24
CA GLY A 64 6.77 10.78 8.45
C GLY A 64 8.11 11.30 8.94
N ALA A 65 8.21 12.61 9.14
CA ALA A 65 9.28 13.17 9.92
C ALA A 65 9.09 12.77 11.40
N ASP A 66 10.17 12.39 12.07
CA ASP A 66 10.11 12.11 13.50
C ASP A 66 9.82 13.42 14.26
N GLU A 67 8.87 13.37 15.20
CA GLU A 67 8.49 14.52 16.04
C GLU A 67 9.68 15.12 16.81
N ASN A 68 10.70 14.33 17.10
CA ASN A 68 11.95 14.77 17.72
C ASN A 68 12.98 15.32 16.71
N GLY A 69 12.67 15.29 15.40
CA GLY A 69 13.51 15.83 14.36
C GLY A 69 13.44 17.36 14.37
N ASN A 70 14.40 18.04 15.00
CA ASN A 70 14.52 19.50 15.06
C ASN A 70 14.87 20.13 13.69
N GLY A 71 14.28 19.66 12.60
CA GLY A 71 14.51 20.16 11.26
C GLY A 71 13.66 21.40 10.95
N ASN A 72 14.28 22.42 10.35
CA ASN A 72 13.52 23.52 9.77
C ASN A 72 12.86 23.09 8.44
N LEU A 73 11.94 23.90 7.91
CA LEU A 73 11.20 23.60 6.70
C LEU A 73 12.10 23.23 5.50
N SER A 74 13.22 23.90 5.33
CA SER A 74 14.17 23.61 4.24
C SER A 74 14.79 22.21 4.39
N GLN A 75 15.10 21.79 5.60
CA GLN A 75 15.61 20.46 5.88
C GLN A 75 14.56 19.38 5.60
N VAL A 76 13.31 19.59 6.06
CA VAL A 76 12.19 18.67 5.78
C VAL A 76 11.94 18.55 4.28
N LEU A 77 12.08 19.64 3.53
CA LEU A 77 11.81 19.63 2.10
C LEU A 77 12.92 18.92 1.29
N SER A 78 14.17 19.20 1.56
CA SER A 78 15.27 18.82 0.64
C SER A 78 16.49 18.18 1.28
N SER A 79 16.98 18.69 2.41
CA SER A 79 18.23 18.19 3.01
C SER A 79 18.05 16.91 3.81
N GLY A 80 16.83 16.65 4.27
CA GLY A 80 16.47 15.50 5.08
C GLY A 80 16.42 15.83 6.57
N VAL A 81 15.55 15.11 7.24
CA VAL A 81 15.42 15.06 8.71
C VAL A 81 15.31 13.61 9.14
N ARG A 82 15.48 13.36 10.42
CA ARG A 82 15.19 12.05 10.96
C ARG A 82 13.76 11.64 10.59
N GLY A 83 13.62 10.46 9.99
CA GLY A 83 12.34 9.86 9.67
C GLY A 83 11.90 8.88 10.73
N GLY A 84 10.59 8.69 10.83
CA GLY A 84 9.97 7.60 11.55
C GLY A 84 9.05 6.81 10.62
N MET A 85 9.15 5.50 10.62
CA MET A 85 8.24 4.63 9.89
C MET A 85 7.54 3.69 10.86
N THR A 86 6.22 3.75 10.86
CA THR A 86 5.35 2.85 11.60
C THR A 86 4.98 1.67 10.71
N LEU A 87 5.09 0.47 11.26
CA LEU A 87 4.50 -0.75 10.72
C LEU A 87 3.88 -1.48 11.91
N GLU A 88 2.57 -1.35 12.08
CA GLU A 88 1.83 -1.77 13.26
C GLU A 88 0.74 -2.77 12.90
N SER A 89 0.60 -3.84 13.70
CA SER A 89 -0.48 -4.80 13.51
C SER A 89 -1.84 -4.16 13.80
N CYS A 90 -2.77 -4.29 12.86
CA CYS A 90 -4.16 -3.86 13.07
C CYS A 90 -4.95 -4.80 14.01
N GLY A 91 -4.38 -5.95 14.38
CA GLY A 91 -5.02 -6.92 15.28
C GLY A 91 -6.23 -7.64 14.66
N THR A 92 -6.37 -7.60 13.35
CA THR A 92 -7.52 -8.16 12.63
C THR A 92 -7.10 -8.83 11.31
N LYS A 93 -7.97 -9.67 10.79
CA LYS A 93 -7.91 -10.23 9.43
C LYS A 93 -8.99 -9.64 8.51
N ASP A 94 -9.80 -8.74 9.01
CA ASP A 94 -10.82 -8.04 8.22
C ASP A 94 -10.27 -6.72 7.68
N MET A 95 -10.36 -6.52 6.36
CA MET A 95 -9.85 -5.33 5.69
C MET A 95 -10.54 -4.05 6.15
N LYS A 96 -11.84 -4.10 6.42
CA LYS A 96 -12.58 -2.91 6.87
C LYS A 96 -12.18 -2.48 8.27
N GLU A 97 -11.99 -3.46 9.16
CA GLU A 97 -11.49 -3.18 10.51
C GLU A 97 -10.06 -2.61 10.46
N ALA A 98 -9.22 -3.10 9.56
CA ALA A 98 -7.87 -2.58 9.35
C ALA A 98 -7.88 -1.15 8.79
N ILE A 99 -8.80 -0.83 7.86
CA ILE A 99 -8.99 0.55 7.38
C ILE A 99 -9.46 1.46 8.53
N GLU A 100 -10.41 1.02 9.33
CA GLU A 100 -10.88 1.78 10.50
C GLU A 100 -9.79 1.94 11.57
N PHE A 101 -8.90 0.95 11.72
CA PHE A 101 -7.72 1.08 12.58
C PHE A 101 -6.82 2.23 12.10
N ALA A 102 -6.47 2.26 10.81
CA ALA A 102 -5.64 3.33 10.25
C ALA A 102 -6.28 4.72 10.36
N LYS A 103 -7.61 4.83 10.24
CA LYS A 103 -8.34 6.09 10.40
C LYS A 103 -8.32 6.64 11.83
N LYS A 104 -7.98 5.82 12.82
CA LYS A 104 -7.82 6.24 14.21
C LYS A 104 -6.44 6.81 14.50
N ASP A 105 -5.49 6.69 13.58
CA ASP A 105 -4.18 7.32 13.70
C ASP A 105 -4.32 8.84 13.66
N VAL A 106 -4.18 9.45 14.83
CA VAL A 106 -4.73 10.76 15.19
C VAL A 106 -3.80 11.93 14.83
N ASN A 107 -2.73 11.73 14.09
CA ASN A 107 -1.84 12.83 13.72
C ASN A 107 -2.44 13.74 12.62
N ASN A 108 -3.71 14.18 12.83
CA ASN A 108 -4.43 15.17 12.02
C ASN A 108 -4.69 14.83 10.55
N SER A 109 -4.64 13.56 10.17
CA SER A 109 -4.82 13.18 8.77
C SER A 109 -5.95 12.17 8.64
N GLU A 110 -7.15 12.65 8.29
CA GLU A 110 -8.24 11.75 7.93
C GLU A 110 -7.96 11.10 6.57
N TYR A 111 -7.77 9.79 6.56
CA TYR A 111 -7.75 8.99 5.34
C TYR A 111 -9.17 8.89 4.78
N THR A 112 -9.48 9.76 3.82
CA THR A 112 -10.79 9.81 3.15
C THR A 112 -10.79 9.19 1.76
N GLN A 113 -9.61 8.84 1.25
CA GLN A 113 -9.44 8.22 -0.06
C GLN A 113 -8.68 6.90 0.08
N GLU A 114 -9.14 5.89 -0.65
CA GLU A 114 -8.56 4.56 -0.65
C GLU A 114 -8.47 4.00 -2.07
N LEU A 115 -7.41 3.25 -2.33
CA LEU A 115 -7.17 2.51 -3.55
C LEU A 115 -6.80 1.07 -3.18
N VAL A 116 -7.68 0.15 -3.52
CA VAL A 116 -7.45 -1.30 -3.32
C VAL A 116 -6.85 -1.90 -4.58
N LEU A 117 -5.76 -2.64 -4.41
CA LEU A 117 -5.14 -3.47 -5.45
C LEU A 117 -5.16 -4.92 -4.99
N ARG A 118 -5.61 -5.80 -5.88
CA ARG A 118 -5.65 -7.24 -5.64
C ARG A 118 -4.25 -7.82 -5.82
N THR A 119 -3.84 -8.65 -4.89
CA THR A 119 -2.52 -9.28 -4.86
C THR A 119 -2.64 -10.80 -4.83
N SER A 120 -1.59 -11.51 -4.44
CA SER A 120 -1.59 -12.92 -4.03
C SER A 120 -0.90 -13.03 -2.68
N SER A 121 -1.17 -14.08 -1.92
CA SER A 121 -0.53 -14.27 -0.61
C SER A 121 1.00 -14.29 -0.66
N LYS A 122 1.57 -14.68 -1.78
CA LYS A 122 3.02 -14.61 -2.02
C LYS A 122 3.50 -13.17 -2.24
N MET A 123 2.73 -12.36 -2.95
CA MET A 123 3.01 -10.92 -3.09
C MET A 123 2.85 -10.20 -1.76
N ASP A 124 1.83 -10.55 -0.98
CA ASP A 124 1.60 -9.98 0.35
C ASP A 124 2.79 -10.22 1.28
N ASP A 125 3.32 -11.45 1.31
CA ASP A 125 4.54 -11.75 2.08
C ASP A 125 5.73 -10.89 1.62
N LYS A 126 5.95 -10.73 0.31
CA LYS A 126 7.01 -9.88 -0.22
C LYS A 126 6.81 -8.40 0.11
N ILE A 127 5.57 -7.90 0.01
CA ILE A 127 5.22 -6.52 0.39
C ILE A 127 5.52 -6.31 1.87
N TYR A 128 5.10 -7.24 2.72
CA TYR A 128 5.34 -7.18 4.16
C TYR A 128 6.84 -7.20 4.50
N GLN A 129 7.63 -8.10 3.89
CA GLN A 129 9.08 -8.13 4.08
C GLN A 129 9.74 -6.83 3.60
N SER A 130 9.31 -6.28 2.46
CA SER A 130 9.78 -4.99 1.95
C SER A 130 9.47 -3.84 2.90
N ALA A 131 8.30 -3.88 3.55
CA ALA A 131 7.92 -2.88 4.56
C ALA A 131 8.79 -2.99 5.83
N LEU A 132 9.10 -4.20 6.30
CA LEU A 132 10.01 -4.42 7.41
C LEU A 132 11.42 -3.89 7.12
N ASP A 133 11.94 -4.16 5.92
CA ASP A 133 13.26 -3.67 5.49
C ASP A 133 13.28 -2.14 5.43
N LYS A 134 12.25 -1.53 4.86
CA LYS A 134 12.12 -0.07 4.80
C LYS A 134 12.04 0.54 6.19
N GLN A 135 11.22 -0.03 7.08
CA GLN A 135 11.11 0.41 8.47
C GLN A 135 12.46 0.34 9.19
N ASN A 136 13.18 -0.76 9.05
CA ASN A 136 14.49 -0.93 9.65
C ASN A 136 15.50 0.11 9.15
N ASN A 137 15.48 0.43 7.85
CA ASN A 137 16.39 1.43 7.27
C ASN A 137 16.06 2.84 7.76
N VAL A 138 14.79 3.23 7.78
CA VAL A 138 14.34 4.54 8.26
C VAL A 138 14.61 4.70 9.76
N ASN A 139 14.17 3.73 10.57
CA ASN A 139 14.25 3.84 12.03
C ASN A 139 15.70 3.67 12.57
N SER A 140 16.61 3.07 11.77
CA SER A 140 18.04 3.02 12.07
C SER A 140 18.85 4.20 11.49
N GLU A 141 18.15 5.23 11.01
CA GLU A 141 18.77 6.46 10.44
C GLU A 141 19.65 6.22 9.19
N LYS A 142 19.50 5.09 8.52
CA LYS A 142 20.14 4.84 7.22
C LYS A 142 19.45 5.58 6.08
N GLU A 143 18.17 5.90 6.28
CA GLU A 143 17.36 6.69 5.34
C GLU A 143 16.71 7.86 6.09
N GLU A 144 16.89 9.07 5.58
CA GLU A 144 16.28 10.29 6.10
C GLU A 144 14.93 10.54 5.45
N TYR A 145 13.99 11.15 6.18
CA TYR A 145 12.77 11.69 5.60
C TYR A 145 13.05 12.97 4.82
N LYS A 146 12.58 13.02 3.57
CA LYS A 146 12.66 14.20 2.68
C LYS A 146 11.32 14.33 1.96
N ALA A 147 10.57 15.38 2.25
CA ALA A 147 9.23 15.54 1.70
C ALA A 147 9.17 15.50 0.17
N LEU A 148 10.25 15.89 -0.52
CA LEU A 148 10.32 15.88 -1.99
C LEU A 148 10.75 14.54 -2.59
N THR A 149 11.61 13.76 -1.93
CA THR A 149 12.30 12.63 -2.56
C THR A 149 12.32 11.33 -1.75
N ASN A 150 11.98 11.39 -0.47
CA ASN A 150 11.85 10.20 0.41
C ASN A 150 10.75 10.47 1.46
N SER A 151 9.54 10.65 0.98
CA SER A 151 8.34 10.99 1.75
C SER A 151 7.48 9.76 2.05
N CYS A 152 6.36 9.96 2.71
CA CYS A 152 5.32 8.93 2.90
C CYS A 152 4.89 8.28 1.57
N ALA A 153 4.74 9.08 0.51
CA ALA A 153 4.36 8.58 -0.81
C ALA A 153 5.49 7.74 -1.46
N ASP A 154 6.77 8.11 -1.23
CA ASP A 154 7.91 7.33 -1.70
C ASP A 154 8.01 6.01 -0.93
N ALA A 155 7.80 6.02 0.38
CA ALA A 155 7.81 4.81 1.18
C ALA A 155 6.75 3.80 0.71
N VAL A 156 5.52 4.26 0.45
CA VAL A 156 4.46 3.42 -0.11
C VAL A 156 4.87 2.89 -1.49
N LYS A 157 5.38 3.76 -2.37
CA LYS A 157 5.85 3.36 -3.70
C LYS A 157 6.95 2.30 -3.63
N ASP A 158 8.01 2.56 -2.87
CA ASP A 158 9.17 1.68 -2.77
C ASP A 158 8.81 0.29 -2.25
N VAL A 159 7.97 0.24 -1.20
CA VAL A 159 7.51 -1.02 -0.61
C VAL A 159 6.68 -1.83 -1.61
N LEU A 160 5.76 -1.17 -2.30
CA LEU A 160 4.89 -1.85 -3.27
C LEU A 160 5.64 -2.28 -4.54
N GLU A 161 6.54 -1.45 -5.07
CA GLU A 161 7.34 -1.84 -6.26
C GLU A 161 8.19 -3.08 -5.97
N LYS A 162 8.86 -3.11 -4.80
CA LYS A 162 9.67 -4.26 -4.40
C LYS A 162 8.83 -5.51 -4.15
N GLY A 163 7.71 -5.36 -3.44
CA GLY A 163 6.85 -6.48 -3.08
C GLY A 163 6.08 -7.07 -4.26
N LEU A 164 5.57 -6.21 -5.13
CA LEU A 164 4.82 -6.59 -6.32
C LEU A 164 5.72 -6.99 -7.51
N GLU A 165 7.00 -6.62 -7.48
CA GLU A 165 7.95 -6.81 -8.60
C GLU A 165 7.45 -6.15 -9.90
N ILE A 166 6.83 -4.98 -9.80
CA ILE A 166 6.37 -4.15 -10.92
C ILE A 166 6.84 -2.71 -10.75
N GLU A 167 6.94 -1.99 -11.86
CA GLU A 167 7.12 -0.54 -11.82
C GLU A 167 5.78 0.17 -11.63
N LEU A 168 5.67 1.00 -10.61
CA LEU A 168 4.53 1.90 -10.43
C LEU A 168 4.78 3.22 -11.18
N PRO A 169 3.72 3.99 -11.49
CA PRO A 169 3.86 5.28 -12.15
C PRO A 169 4.88 6.18 -11.47
N SER A 170 5.76 6.80 -12.24
CA SER A 170 6.77 7.73 -11.72
C SER A 170 6.13 8.89 -10.95
N LYS A 171 6.73 9.28 -9.82
CA LYS A 171 6.31 10.43 -9.03
C LYS A 171 7.02 11.69 -9.56
N ILE A 172 6.38 12.44 -10.48
CA ILE A 172 6.90 13.69 -11.03
C ILE A 172 6.65 14.86 -10.07
N ASP A 173 5.44 14.93 -9.52
CA ASP A 173 5.05 15.88 -8.50
C ASP A 173 5.30 15.24 -7.12
N PRO A 174 6.07 15.86 -6.22
CA PRO A 174 6.40 15.28 -4.92
C PRO A 174 5.20 15.16 -3.97
N ARG A 175 4.11 15.90 -4.23
CA ARG A 175 2.94 15.92 -3.34
C ARG A 175 2.23 14.57 -3.31
N PRO A 176 1.96 14.00 -2.12
CA PRO A 176 1.23 12.75 -1.98
C PRO A 176 -0.12 12.75 -2.69
N ASN A 177 -0.90 13.83 -2.60
CA ASN A 177 -2.18 13.96 -3.31
C ASN A 177 -2.05 13.77 -4.83
N SER A 178 -1.03 14.37 -5.44
CA SER A 178 -0.78 14.26 -6.88
C SER A 178 -0.41 12.84 -7.26
N TYR A 179 0.42 12.19 -6.45
CA TYR A 179 0.82 10.82 -6.70
C TYR A 179 -0.35 9.84 -6.51
N PHE A 180 -1.13 9.98 -5.44
CA PHE A 180 -2.34 9.16 -5.22
C PHE A 180 -3.33 9.26 -6.39
N ASN A 181 -3.61 10.48 -6.85
CA ASN A 181 -4.48 10.71 -8.00
C ASN A 181 -3.93 10.05 -9.28
N LYS A 182 -2.61 10.00 -9.45
CA LYS A 182 -1.97 9.31 -10.57
C LYS A 182 -2.16 7.81 -10.48
N LEU A 183 -1.99 7.22 -9.28
CA LEU A 183 -2.26 5.80 -9.04
C LEU A 183 -3.72 5.46 -9.34
N LEU A 184 -4.68 6.27 -8.87
CA LEU A 184 -6.10 6.07 -9.18
C LEU A 184 -6.39 6.05 -10.68
N LYS A 185 -5.83 7.00 -11.43
CA LYS A 185 -6.00 7.05 -12.90
C LYS A 185 -5.41 5.83 -13.61
N LYS A 186 -4.36 5.25 -13.03
CA LYS A 186 -3.64 4.10 -13.58
C LYS A 186 -4.05 2.76 -12.94
N LYS A 187 -5.06 2.75 -12.07
CA LYS A 187 -5.48 1.56 -11.31
C LYS A 187 -5.63 0.31 -12.20
N ASN A 188 -6.35 0.43 -13.30
CA ASN A 188 -6.63 -0.71 -14.18
C ASN A 188 -5.37 -1.24 -14.87
N GLU A 189 -4.43 -0.36 -15.24
CA GLU A 189 -3.13 -0.73 -15.81
C GLU A 189 -2.27 -1.45 -14.77
N ILE A 190 -2.18 -0.90 -13.57
CA ILE A 190 -1.45 -1.50 -12.43
C ILE A 190 -2.02 -2.87 -12.11
N GLN A 191 -3.34 -2.96 -11.96
CA GLN A 191 -4.02 -4.23 -11.65
C GLN A 191 -3.83 -5.28 -12.74
N SER A 192 -3.84 -4.86 -14.01
CA SER A 192 -3.57 -5.78 -15.14
C SER A 192 -2.16 -6.36 -15.06
N ASN A 193 -1.16 -5.55 -14.72
CA ASN A 193 0.23 -6.02 -14.56
C ASN A 193 0.34 -7.02 -13.38
N ILE A 194 -0.32 -6.73 -12.26
CA ILE A 194 -0.37 -7.64 -11.11
C ILE A 194 -1.03 -8.97 -11.51
N ASN A 195 -2.17 -8.93 -12.20
CA ASN A 195 -2.89 -10.12 -12.62
C ASN A 195 -2.04 -11.04 -13.52
N VAL A 196 -1.23 -10.48 -14.42
CA VAL A 196 -0.29 -11.25 -15.26
C VAL A 196 0.69 -12.04 -14.38
N LEU A 197 1.18 -11.45 -13.30
CA LEU A 197 2.10 -12.13 -12.38
C LEU A 197 1.38 -13.20 -11.56
N ILE A 198 0.17 -12.93 -11.07
CA ILE A 198 -0.67 -13.91 -10.36
C ILE A 198 -0.95 -15.13 -11.26
N ASP A 199 -1.30 -14.91 -12.50
CA ASP A 199 -1.56 -15.99 -13.45
C ASP A 199 -0.28 -16.76 -13.79
N GLY A 200 0.87 -16.07 -13.87
CA GLY A 200 2.19 -16.69 -14.01
C GLY A 200 2.56 -17.58 -12.81
N GLU A 201 2.25 -17.16 -11.61
CA GLU A 201 2.45 -17.97 -10.38
C GLU A 201 1.61 -19.26 -10.41
N LYS A 202 0.35 -19.17 -10.83
CA LYS A 202 -0.57 -20.32 -10.93
C LYS A 202 -0.16 -21.31 -12.01
N SER A 203 0.46 -20.85 -13.10
CA SER A 203 0.90 -21.68 -14.22
C SER A 203 2.29 -22.30 -14.03
N GLY A 204 3.02 -21.93 -12.97
CA GLY A 204 4.40 -22.39 -12.74
C GLY A 204 5.42 -21.83 -13.74
N THR A 205 5.04 -20.87 -14.57
CA THR A 205 5.93 -20.20 -15.53
C THR A 205 6.74 -19.14 -14.79
N LYS A 206 8.07 -19.27 -14.78
CA LYS A 206 8.96 -18.22 -14.26
C LYS A 206 8.74 -16.92 -15.05
N SER A 207 8.56 -15.81 -14.33
CA SER A 207 8.50 -14.48 -14.91
C SER A 207 9.64 -14.25 -15.91
N LYS A 208 9.31 -13.75 -17.12
CA LYS A 208 10.28 -13.42 -18.18
C LYS A 208 10.84 -12.00 -18.03
N TYR A 209 10.64 -11.34 -16.90
CA TYR A 209 11.25 -10.02 -16.65
C TYR A 209 12.55 -10.20 -15.90
N PRO A 210 13.66 -9.68 -16.47
CA PRO A 210 14.99 -9.74 -15.86
C PRO A 210 15.10 -8.89 -14.61
#